data_db6015b2a09888624e4a02dbccf2b6b1
#
_entry.id   db6015b2a09888624e4a02dbccf2b6b1
#
_cell.length_a   1.000
_cell.length_b   1.000
_cell.length_c   1.000
_cell.angle_alpha   90.00
_cell.angle_beta   90.00
_cell.angle_gamma   90.00
#
_symmetry.space_group_name_H-M   'P 1'
#
loop_
_entity.id
_entity.type
_entity.pdbx_description
1 polymer ?
#
loop_
_entity_poly.entity_id
_entity_poly.type
_entity_poly.pdbx_seq_one_letter_code
_entity_poly.pdbx_strand_id
1 'polypeptide(L)'
;MSALANAMQRFISGGADGDPNEGERLKRNMRINTIHGVFQIAAINMVQPFLSIFALKLKASNAQVALLSSGPAIVSLFAMIPGAILVDRQDKKKRLTMLFMLAHRAFFLALACIPFFAPSWRAWALVALVALMNLPGSMSNTAWQSFISRIVPPDKRAVAFADRNKFMNLFGTIVVLIAGRILDWLAFPIGYQVMFVAAFLMALIELRIFNMIDEDAAPAQPPVPRGEPAEGRAAPLMDRVGQRLAEVRDQPKFVRYVLASMLFYLAWQIPWPLFSLYQVKVLHANNTWVSILNLMNTGGSLIGYGFWVGIMQKHGNLKTLFYSTIWIFIVPLVYAFSHSLWTVAIFNMLTGAIFSGVNLALFNALLEATPDTNKTSYIAYYNTAVTISAIIAPMIGVGLLDFMNYQWAFLVCAALRIIGALCFLLINKLEEREAGRGGAAKTCAQSA
;
A
#
# COMPACT_ATOMS: atom_id res chain seq x y z
N MET A 1 33.82 -1.13 -4.78
CA MET A 1 32.91 -1.18 -3.62
C MET A 1 33.35 -0.29 -2.45
N SER A 2 34.64 -0.25 -2.08
CA SER A 2 35.14 0.59 -0.97
C SER A 2 34.97 2.11 -1.20
N ALA A 3 35.22 2.60 -2.41
CA ALA A 3 35.09 4.03 -2.74
C ALA A 3 33.64 4.56 -2.65
N LEU A 4 32.67 3.76 -3.09
CA LEU A 4 31.24 4.09 -3.01
C LEU A 4 30.75 4.08 -1.55
N ALA A 5 31.21 3.11 -0.75
CA ALA A 5 30.93 3.04 0.67
C ALA A 5 31.50 4.24 1.43
N ASN A 6 32.74 4.64 1.11
CA ASN A 6 33.39 5.80 1.71
C ASN A 6 32.74 7.13 1.28
N ALA A 7 32.32 7.26 0.01
CA ALA A 7 31.58 8.43 -0.46
C ALA A 7 30.18 8.54 0.20
N MET A 8 29.47 7.42 0.32
CA MET A 8 28.22 7.36 1.06
C MET A 8 28.42 7.67 2.55
N GLN A 9 29.45 7.16 3.15
CA GLN A 9 29.74 7.41 4.57
C GLN A 9 30.04 8.90 4.82
N ARG A 10 30.82 9.56 3.96
CA ARG A 10 31.06 11.01 4.02
C ARG A 10 29.80 11.85 3.80
N PHE A 11 28.94 11.44 2.87
CA PHE A 11 27.65 12.10 2.64
C PHE A 11 26.70 11.96 3.84
N ILE A 12 26.71 10.80 4.51
CA ILE A 12 25.89 10.50 5.67
C ILE A 12 26.39 11.21 6.93
N SER A 13 27.72 11.27 7.13
CA SER A 13 28.34 11.91 8.32
C SER A 13 28.34 13.44 8.29
N GLY A 14 28.07 14.04 7.12
CA GLY A 14 28.09 15.52 7.01
C GLY A 14 29.44 16.15 7.32
N GLY A 15 30.54 15.37 7.36
CA GLY A 15 31.88 15.87 7.57
C GLY A 15 32.28 16.25 9.02
N ALA A 16 31.48 15.87 10.02
CA ALA A 16 31.81 16.14 11.42
C ALA A 16 32.59 14.98 12.06
N ASP A 17 33.84 15.22 12.41
CA ASP A 17 34.74 14.32 13.17
C ASP A 17 34.61 14.55 14.71
N GLY A 18 33.41 14.63 15.24
CA GLY A 18 33.17 14.79 16.70
C GLY A 18 32.02 13.93 17.19
N ASP A 19 31.93 13.72 18.51
CA ASP A 19 30.78 13.01 19.10
C ASP A 19 29.48 13.81 18.83
N PRO A 20 28.58 13.30 17.97
CA PRO A 20 27.47 14.11 17.47
C PRO A 20 26.46 14.40 18.57
N ASN A 21 26.11 15.67 18.76
CA ASN A 21 24.99 16.10 19.60
C ASN A 21 23.70 15.33 19.23
N GLU A 22 22.78 15.13 20.18
CA GLU A 22 21.49 14.41 19.97
C GLU A 22 20.73 14.88 18.72
N GLY A 23 20.75 16.18 18.45
CA GLY A 23 20.13 16.77 17.26
C GLY A 23 20.79 16.35 15.94
N GLU A 24 22.09 16.13 15.92
CA GLU A 24 22.84 15.66 14.75
C GLU A 24 22.63 14.17 14.51
N ARG A 25 22.58 13.37 15.58
CA ARG A 25 22.24 11.93 15.50
C ARG A 25 20.83 11.73 14.92
N LEU A 26 19.86 12.52 15.33
CA LEU A 26 18.50 12.46 14.79
C LEU A 26 18.48 12.85 13.30
N LYS A 27 19.12 13.95 12.90
CA LYS A 27 19.22 14.36 11.49
C LYS A 27 19.88 13.29 10.64
N ARG A 28 20.95 12.69 11.14
CA ARG A 28 21.63 11.55 10.50
C ARG A 28 20.70 10.35 10.32
N ASN A 29 19.99 9.93 11.37
CA ASN A 29 19.04 8.83 11.31
C ASN A 29 17.90 9.09 10.30
N MET A 30 17.35 10.31 10.26
CA MET A 30 16.32 10.71 9.28
C MET A 30 16.87 10.64 7.86
N ARG A 31 18.10 11.12 7.61
CA ARG A 31 18.76 11.04 6.30
C ARG A 31 19.01 9.59 5.87
N ILE A 32 19.53 8.74 6.77
CA ILE A 32 19.73 7.32 6.51
C ILE A 32 18.40 6.63 6.19
N ASN A 33 17.32 6.94 6.93
CA ASN A 33 15.99 6.38 6.67
C ASN A 33 15.45 6.80 5.30
N THR A 34 15.74 8.00 4.83
CA THR A 34 15.37 8.46 3.48
C THR A 34 16.14 7.68 2.41
N ILE A 35 17.46 7.53 2.56
CA ILE A 35 18.29 6.76 1.63
C ILE A 35 17.87 5.29 1.62
N HIS A 36 17.63 4.69 2.79
CA HIS A 36 17.07 3.35 2.92
C HIS A 36 15.77 3.23 2.09
N GLY A 37 14.85 4.21 2.23
CA GLY A 37 13.61 4.21 1.46
C GLY A 37 13.82 4.24 -0.06
N VAL A 38 14.81 4.98 -0.54
CA VAL A 38 15.16 5.02 -1.98
C VAL A 38 15.62 3.65 -2.49
N PHE A 39 16.51 2.97 -1.77
CA PHE A 39 16.95 1.63 -2.16
C PHE A 39 15.86 0.58 -2.01
N GLN A 40 15.00 0.72 -0.99
CA GLN A 40 13.82 -0.10 -0.80
C GLN A 40 12.88 -0.04 -2.00
N ILE A 41 12.49 1.17 -2.41
CA ILE A 41 11.56 1.34 -3.53
C ILE A 41 12.21 0.94 -4.86
N ALA A 42 13.52 1.14 -5.02
CA ALA A 42 14.25 0.68 -6.19
C ALA A 42 14.17 -0.84 -6.33
N ALA A 43 14.47 -1.59 -5.26
CA ALA A 43 14.36 -3.05 -5.27
C ALA A 43 12.93 -3.54 -5.55
N ILE A 44 11.92 -2.92 -4.94
CA ILE A 44 10.52 -3.26 -5.15
C ILE A 44 10.07 -2.97 -6.59
N ASN A 45 10.44 -1.82 -7.13
CA ASN A 45 9.99 -1.37 -8.44
C ASN A 45 10.69 -2.10 -9.61
N MET A 46 11.79 -2.80 -9.37
CA MET A 46 12.37 -3.74 -10.31
C MET A 46 11.54 -5.03 -10.46
N VAL A 47 10.64 -5.33 -9.52
CA VAL A 47 9.90 -6.59 -9.44
C VAL A 47 8.40 -6.39 -9.63
N GLN A 48 7.76 -5.66 -8.72
CA GLN A 48 6.29 -5.64 -8.59
C GLN A 48 5.53 -5.18 -9.84
N PRO A 49 5.89 -4.08 -10.52
CA PRO A 49 5.12 -3.61 -11.69
C PRO A 49 5.07 -4.61 -12.84
N PHE A 50 6.05 -5.51 -12.91
CA PHE A 50 6.23 -6.43 -14.04
C PHE A 50 5.74 -7.85 -13.77
N LEU A 51 5.27 -8.16 -12.56
CA LEU A 51 4.82 -9.51 -12.19
C LEU A 51 3.66 -10.02 -13.05
N SER A 52 2.71 -9.15 -13.40
CA SER A 52 1.58 -9.55 -14.24
C SER A 52 2.01 -9.90 -15.67
N ILE A 53 2.93 -9.12 -16.27
CA ILE A 53 3.48 -9.45 -17.59
C ILE A 53 4.31 -10.73 -17.51
N PHE A 54 5.14 -10.88 -16.49
CA PHE A 54 5.93 -12.10 -16.28
C PHE A 54 5.02 -13.33 -16.18
N ALA A 55 3.94 -13.25 -15.40
CA ALA A 55 2.95 -14.33 -15.30
C ALA A 55 2.36 -14.69 -16.69
N LEU A 56 1.96 -13.70 -17.47
CA LEU A 56 1.39 -13.91 -18.79
C LEU A 56 2.41 -14.50 -19.78
N LYS A 57 3.69 -14.09 -19.71
CA LYS A 57 4.77 -14.72 -20.48
C LYS A 57 5.04 -16.17 -20.05
N LEU A 58 4.77 -16.53 -18.79
CA LEU A 58 4.78 -17.91 -18.28
C LEU A 58 3.51 -18.69 -18.63
N LYS A 59 2.60 -18.13 -19.45
CA LYS A 59 1.30 -18.69 -19.85
C LYS A 59 0.34 -18.88 -18.66
N ALA A 60 0.38 -18.00 -17.69
CA ALA A 60 -0.56 -17.99 -16.57
C ALA A 60 -2.02 -17.84 -17.06
N SER A 61 -2.94 -18.56 -16.43
CA SER A 61 -4.38 -18.38 -16.63
C SER A 61 -4.89 -17.07 -16.05
N ASN A 62 -6.09 -16.64 -16.45
CA ASN A 62 -6.71 -15.44 -15.87
C ASN A 62 -6.87 -15.54 -14.35
N ALA A 63 -7.27 -16.73 -13.86
CA ALA A 63 -7.38 -17.00 -12.42
C ALA A 63 -6.05 -16.86 -11.68
N GLN A 64 -4.95 -17.35 -12.27
CA GLN A 64 -3.61 -17.18 -11.67
C GLN A 64 -3.19 -15.70 -11.63
N VAL A 65 -3.53 -14.90 -12.62
CA VAL A 65 -3.30 -13.45 -12.60
C VAL A 65 -4.14 -12.76 -11.52
N ALA A 66 -5.39 -13.18 -11.31
CA ALA A 66 -6.20 -12.69 -10.18
C ALA A 66 -5.57 -13.04 -8.82
N LEU A 67 -5.05 -14.27 -8.69
CA LEU A 67 -4.37 -14.74 -7.47
C LEU A 67 -3.08 -13.99 -7.18
N LEU A 68 -2.39 -13.41 -8.17
CA LEU A 68 -1.26 -12.51 -7.93
C LEU A 68 -1.67 -11.24 -7.17
N SER A 69 -2.93 -10.82 -7.28
CA SER A 69 -3.46 -9.67 -6.55
C SER A 69 -4.06 -10.08 -5.19
N SER A 70 -4.84 -11.17 -5.15
CA SER A 70 -5.55 -11.62 -3.92
C SER A 70 -4.66 -12.45 -2.99
N GLY A 71 -3.73 -13.24 -3.51
CA GLY A 71 -2.83 -14.09 -2.71
C GLY A 71 -2.02 -13.33 -1.66
N PRO A 72 -1.35 -12.20 -2.02
CA PRO A 72 -0.69 -11.33 -1.07
C PRO A 72 -1.59 -10.84 0.07
N ALA A 73 -2.84 -10.48 -0.25
CA ALA A 73 -3.80 -10.00 0.75
C ALA A 73 -4.19 -11.11 1.74
N ILE A 74 -4.41 -12.34 1.25
CA ILE A 74 -4.67 -13.51 2.09
C ILE A 74 -3.53 -13.73 3.08
N VAL A 75 -2.30 -13.81 2.59
CA VAL A 75 -1.13 -14.08 3.44
C VAL A 75 -0.89 -12.93 4.41
N SER A 76 -1.05 -11.68 3.98
CA SER A 76 -0.88 -10.50 4.84
C SER A 76 -1.87 -10.48 5.99
N LEU A 77 -3.12 -10.90 5.78
CA LEU A 77 -4.14 -10.98 6.81
C LEU A 77 -3.71 -11.89 7.97
N PHE A 78 -3.12 -13.05 7.64
CA PHE A 78 -2.59 -13.97 8.66
C PHE A 78 -1.25 -13.55 9.25
N ALA A 79 -0.45 -12.75 8.53
CA ALA A 79 0.88 -12.33 8.97
C ALA A 79 0.85 -11.13 9.94
N MET A 80 -0.14 -10.25 9.83
CA MET A 80 -0.16 -8.96 10.55
C MET A 80 -0.18 -9.15 12.07
N ILE A 81 -1.06 -10.01 12.59
CA ILE A 81 -1.22 -10.21 14.05
C ILE A 81 -0.01 -10.91 14.66
N PRO A 82 0.45 -12.07 14.15
CA PRO A 82 1.67 -12.71 14.66
C PRO A 82 2.90 -11.82 14.55
N GLY A 83 3.01 -11.06 13.45
CA GLY A 83 4.10 -10.12 13.23
C GLY A 83 4.15 -9.02 14.27
N ALA A 84 3.02 -8.39 14.59
CA ALA A 84 2.92 -7.36 15.61
C ALA A 84 3.32 -7.90 16.99
N ILE A 85 2.77 -9.06 17.40
CA ILE A 85 3.09 -9.69 18.69
C ILE A 85 4.59 -10.01 18.79
N LEU A 86 5.19 -10.51 17.72
CA LEU A 86 6.60 -10.87 17.71
C LEU A 86 7.50 -9.62 17.83
N VAL A 87 7.13 -8.53 17.14
CA VAL A 87 7.84 -7.24 17.18
C VAL A 87 7.74 -6.60 18.58
N ASP A 88 6.56 -6.65 19.22
CA ASP A 88 6.34 -6.01 20.51
C ASP A 88 7.08 -6.73 21.65
N ARG A 89 7.37 -8.03 21.51
CA ARG A 89 8.14 -8.79 22.48
C ARG A 89 9.65 -8.50 22.47
N GLN A 90 10.15 -7.83 21.43
CA GLN A 90 11.58 -7.58 21.28
C GLN A 90 11.98 -6.20 21.80
N ASP A 91 13.00 -6.16 22.65
CA ASP A 91 13.60 -4.90 23.13
C ASP A 91 14.41 -4.22 22.03
N LYS A 92 15.17 -4.99 21.23
CA LYS A 92 15.93 -4.50 20.08
C LYS A 92 15.21 -4.86 18.77
N LYS A 93 14.47 -3.90 18.24
CA LYS A 93 13.61 -4.09 17.05
C LYS A 93 14.40 -4.12 15.73
N LYS A 94 15.58 -3.50 15.68
CA LYS A 94 16.42 -3.40 14.48
C LYS A 94 16.77 -4.75 13.85
N ARG A 95 17.28 -5.69 14.68
CA ARG A 95 17.69 -7.02 14.19
C ARG A 95 16.52 -7.80 13.61
N LEU A 96 15.37 -7.78 14.28
CA LEU A 96 14.18 -8.47 13.83
C LEU A 96 13.63 -7.86 12.53
N THR A 97 13.62 -6.53 12.43
CA THR A 97 13.24 -5.81 11.23
C THR A 97 14.12 -6.20 10.04
N MET A 98 15.45 -6.25 10.26
CA MET A 98 16.41 -6.67 9.23
C MET A 98 16.20 -8.12 8.79
N LEU A 99 15.90 -9.03 9.73
CA LEU A 99 15.64 -10.44 9.41
C LEU A 99 14.40 -10.57 8.51
N PHE A 100 13.31 -9.88 8.85
CA PHE A 100 12.10 -9.90 8.02
C PHE A 100 12.33 -9.24 6.65
N MET A 101 13.09 -8.13 6.60
CA MET A 101 13.49 -7.52 5.34
C MET A 101 14.27 -8.50 4.47
N LEU A 102 15.29 -9.14 5.03
CA LEU A 102 16.11 -10.12 4.30
C LEU A 102 15.27 -11.31 3.81
N ALA A 103 14.42 -11.86 4.69
CA ALA A 103 13.53 -12.96 4.33
C ALA A 103 12.60 -12.58 3.18
N HIS A 104 11.99 -11.38 3.20
CA HIS A 104 11.17 -10.88 2.09
C HIS A 104 11.98 -10.73 0.79
N ARG A 105 13.18 -10.17 0.86
CA ARG A 105 14.04 -9.93 -0.31
C ARG A 105 14.62 -11.23 -0.89
N ALA A 106 14.83 -12.25 -0.07
CA ALA A 106 15.29 -13.57 -0.54
C ALA A 106 14.30 -14.20 -1.56
N PHE A 107 13.02 -13.86 -1.46
CA PHE A 107 12.04 -14.28 -2.47
C PHE A 107 12.34 -13.75 -3.87
N PHE A 108 13.05 -12.63 -4.03
CA PHE A 108 13.46 -12.15 -5.35
C PHE A 108 14.39 -13.14 -6.05
N LEU A 109 15.29 -13.80 -5.29
CA LEU A 109 16.11 -14.89 -5.86
C LEU A 109 15.26 -16.11 -6.20
N ALA A 110 14.28 -16.45 -5.36
CA ALA A 110 13.36 -17.54 -5.65
C ALA A 110 12.55 -17.27 -6.93
N LEU A 111 12.11 -16.02 -7.16
CA LEU A 111 11.46 -15.61 -8.40
C LEU A 111 12.38 -15.75 -9.62
N ALA A 112 13.68 -15.46 -9.50
CA ALA A 112 14.66 -15.66 -10.57
C ALA A 112 14.82 -17.13 -10.96
N CYS A 113 14.52 -18.07 -10.04
CA CYS A 113 14.62 -19.50 -10.29
C CYS A 113 13.38 -20.11 -10.98
N ILE A 114 12.26 -19.36 -11.09
CA ILE A 114 10.99 -19.88 -11.69
C ILE A 114 11.17 -20.48 -13.11
N PRO A 115 11.96 -19.85 -14.01
CA PRO A 115 12.14 -20.41 -15.36
C PRO A 115 12.75 -21.81 -15.41
N PHE A 116 13.43 -22.24 -14.33
CA PHE A 116 14.01 -23.60 -14.23
C PHE A 116 12.99 -24.68 -13.83
N PHE A 117 11.80 -24.29 -13.38
CA PHE A 117 10.75 -25.25 -13.03
C PHE A 117 10.10 -25.85 -14.28
N ALA A 118 9.42 -26.98 -14.12
CA ALA A 118 8.65 -27.57 -15.20
C ALA A 118 7.56 -26.57 -15.69
N PRO A 119 7.30 -26.48 -17.01
CA PRO A 119 6.41 -25.47 -17.59
C PRO A 119 5.02 -25.41 -16.95
N SER A 120 4.46 -26.56 -16.55
CA SER A 120 3.16 -26.66 -15.87
C SER A 120 3.12 -26.03 -14.47
N TRP A 121 4.26 -25.95 -13.80
CA TRP A 121 4.37 -25.44 -12.43
C TRP A 121 4.80 -23.97 -12.34
N ARG A 122 5.37 -23.39 -13.42
CA ARG A 122 5.94 -22.03 -13.40
C ARG A 122 4.97 -20.97 -12.92
N ALA A 123 3.75 -20.96 -13.46
CA ALA A 123 2.74 -19.98 -13.10
C ALA A 123 2.23 -20.17 -11.66
N TRP A 124 2.06 -21.41 -11.22
CA TRP A 124 1.69 -21.69 -9.82
C TRP A 124 2.81 -21.35 -8.84
N ALA A 125 4.07 -21.65 -9.19
CA ALA A 125 5.22 -21.26 -8.39
C ALA A 125 5.33 -19.75 -8.24
N LEU A 126 5.08 -18.99 -9.32
CA LEU A 126 5.03 -17.53 -9.26
C LEU A 126 3.94 -17.04 -8.28
N VAL A 127 2.71 -17.53 -8.41
CA VAL A 127 1.60 -17.15 -7.53
C VAL A 127 1.93 -17.47 -6.08
N ALA A 128 2.42 -18.69 -5.80
CA ALA A 128 2.78 -19.12 -4.45
C ALA A 128 3.91 -18.25 -3.86
N LEU A 129 4.99 -18.01 -4.61
CA LEU A 129 6.11 -17.18 -4.13
C LEU A 129 5.69 -15.73 -3.89
N VAL A 130 4.90 -15.14 -4.79
CA VAL A 130 4.39 -13.77 -4.63
C VAL A 130 3.45 -13.65 -3.43
N ALA A 131 2.60 -14.66 -3.19
CA ALA A 131 1.76 -14.69 -1.99
C ALA A 131 2.61 -14.83 -0.72
N LEU A 132 3.49 -15.84 -0.67
CA LEU A 132 4.30 -16.17 0.52
C LEU A 132 5.31 -15.08 0.88
N MET A 133 5.89 -14.36 -0.08
CA MET A 133 6.81 -13.26 0.22
C MET A 133 6.14 -12.14 1.03
N ASN A 134 4.81 -12.03 0.97
CA ASN A 134 4.08 -11.02 1.75
C ASN A 134 3.99 -11.36 3.24
N LEU A 135 4.27 -12.61 3.65
CA LEU A 135 4.37 -12.96 5.06
C LEU A 135 5.51 -12.18 5.75
N PRO A 136 6.79 -12.38 5.38
CA PRO A 136 7.86 -11.58 5.94
C PRO A 136 7.76 -10.10 5.54
N GLY A 137 7.16 -9.76 4.39
CA GLY A 137 6.94 -8.40 3.93
C GLY A 137 6.05 -7.59 4.86
N SER A 138 4.90 -8.13 5.26
CA SER A 138 3.97 -7.49 6.20
C SER A 138 4.60 -7.34 7.58
N MET A 139 5.29 -8.37 8.06
CA MET A 139 6.02 -8.33 9.33
C MET A 139 7.13 -7.28 9.30
N SER A 140 7.88 -7.19 8.21
CA SER A 140 8.93 -6.19 8.00
C SER A 140 8.38 -4.76 8.05
N ASN A 141 7.25 -4.51 7.40
CA ASN A 141 6.61 -3.20 7.38
C ASN A 141 6.16 -2.77 8.79
N THR A 142 5.51 -3.67 9.52
CA THR A 142 5.09 -3.43 10.91
C THR A 142 6.29 -3.18 11.83
N ALA A 143 7.33 -4.00 11.70
CA ALA A 143 8.55 -3.86 12.50
C ALA A 143 9.28 -2.54 12.19
N TRP A 144 9.38 -2.16 10.91
CA TRP A 144 9.96 -0.89 10.48
C TRP A 144 9.18 0.32 11.03
N GLN A 145 7.85 0.30 10.94
CA GLN A 145 7.01 1.39 11.49
C GLN A 145 7.20 1.54 13.00
N SER A 146 7.20 0.42 13.73
CA SER A 146 7.44 0.40 15.17
C SER A 146 8.86 0.88 15.54
N PHE A 147 9.87 0.51 14.74
CA PHE A 147 11.24 0.94 14.92
C PHE A 147 11.41 2.45 14.68
N ILE A 148 10.92 2.97 13.55
CA ILE A 148 11.03 4.39 13.20
C ILE A 148 10.24 5.28 14.15
N SER A 149 9.06 4.83 14.61
CA SER A 149 8.28 5.60 15.59
C SER A 149 9.01 5.78 16.93
N ARG A 150 9.98 4.92 17.23
CA ARG A 150 10.82 4.98 18.42
C ARG A 150 11.99 5.97 18.26
N ILE A 151 12.55 6.06 17.04
CA ILE A 151 13.74 6.88 16.75
C ILE A 151 13.38 8.33 16.41
N VAL A 152 12.26 8.55 15.69
CA VAL A 152 11.86 9.88 15.24
C VAL A 152 10.79 10.47 16.18
N PRO A 153 11.07 11.61 16.84
CA PRO A 153 10.11 12.29 17.70
C PRO A 153 8.79 12.62 16.97
N PRO A 154 7.64 12.63 17.67
CA PRO A 154 6.32 12.84 17.07
C PRO A 154 6.20 14.10 16.23
N ASP A 155 6.79 15.20 16.69
CA ASP A 155 6.81 16.52 16.03
C ASP A 155 7.55 16.53 14.68
N LYS A 156 8.54 15.66 14.49
CA LYS A 156 9.37 15.57 13.28
C LYS A 156 8.96 14.43 12.35
N ARG A 157 8.07 13.52 12.78
CA ARG A 157 7.66 12.35 11.97
C ARG A 157 7.04 12.76 10.63
N ALA A 158 6.13 13.73 10.63
CA ALA A 158 5.45 14.16 9.41
C ALA A 158 6.44 14.65 8.34
N VAL A 159 7.42 15.46 8.73
CA VAL A 159 8.46 15.98 7.83
C VAL A 159 9.36 14.84 7.34
N ALA A 160 9.84 13.98 8.24
CA ALA A 160 10.70 12.84 7.89
C ALA A 160 10.04 11.87 6.90
N PHE A 161 8.75 11.59 7.08
CA PHE A 161 8.00 10.74 6.16
C PHE A 161 7.70 11.43 4.82
N ALA A 162 7.42 12.74 4.83
CA ALA A 162 7.18 13.49 3.60
C ALA A 162 8.44 13.53 2.74
N ASP A 163 9.61 13.85 3.31
CA ASP A 163 10.89 13.85 2.58
C ASP A 163 11.23 12.46 2.06
N ARG A 164 11.10 11.43 2.89
CA ARG A 164 11.33 10.05 2.47
C ARG A 164 10.44 9.67 1.28
N ASN A 165 9.13 9.92 1.36
CA ASN A 165 8.19 9.59 0.29
C ASN A 165 8.45 10.37 -1.00
N LYS A 166 8.85 11.65 -0.91
CA LYS A 166 9.23 12.48 -2.05
C LYS A 166 10.38 11.85 -2.84
N PHE A 167 11.47 11.49 -2.14
CA PHE A 167 12.62 10.85 -2.78
C PHE A 167 12.30 9.44 -3.29
N MET A 168 11.53 8.65 -2.53
CA MET A 168 11.08 7.32 -2.97
C MET A 168 10.27 7.42 -4.27
N ASN A 169 9.31 8.33 -4.36
CA ASN A 169 8.48 8.48 -5.56
C ASN A 169 9.32 8.90 -6.78
N LEU A 170 10.23 9.86 -6.60
CA LEU A 170 11.11 10.33 -7.68
C LEU A 170 12.01 9.20 -8.21
N PHE A 171 12.80 8.60 -7.33
CA PHE A 171 13.73 7.52 -7.70
C PHE A 171 13.00 6.25 -8.11
N GLY A 172 11.89 5.92 -7.45
CA GLY A 172 11.06 4.78 -7.80
C GLY A 172 10.54 4.86 -9.23
N THR A 173 10.08 6.03 -9.68
CA THR A 173 9.61 6.24 -11.06
C THR A 173 10.76 6.06 -12.07
N ILE A 174 11.94 6.60 -11.79
CA ILE A 174 13.12 6.45 -12.66
C ILE A 174 13.49 4.96 -12.79
N VAL A 175 13.52 4.24 -11.66
CA VAL A 175 13.84 2.81 -11.65
C VAL A 175 12.84 1.98 -12.45
N VAL A 176 11.53 2.25 -12.35
CA VAL A 176 10.51 1.56 -13.16
C VAL A 176 10.75 1.76 -14.65
N LEU A 177 11.07 2.99 -15.09
CA LEU A 177 11.35 3.29 -16.50
C LEU A 177 12.57 2.52 -17.02
N ILE A 178 13.67 2.54 -16.26
CA ILE A 178 14.90 1.83 -16.61
C ILE A 178 14.65 0.32 -16.65
N ALA A 179 13.99 -0.22 -15.63
CA ALA A 179 13.68 -1.64 -15.50
C ALA A 179 12.80 -2.13 -16.68
N GLY A 180 11.75 -1.40 -17.03
CA GLY A 180 10.90 -1.75 -18.17
C GLY A 180 11.66 -1.80 -19.48
N ARG A 181 12.58 -0.83 -19.71
CA ARG A 181 13.41 -0.80 -20.92
C ARG A 181 14.40 -1.97 -20.97
N ILE A 182 15.05 -2.29 -19.86
CA ILE A 182 15.97 -3.43 -19.76
C ILE A 182 15.24 -4.76 -20.00
N LEU A 183 14.04 -4.93 -19.41
CA LEU A 183 13.21 -6.12 -19.58
C LEU A 183 12.73 -6.34 -21.01
N ASP A 184 12.57 -5.28 -21.80
CA ASP A 184 12.22 -5.40 -23.22
C ASP A 184 13.44 -5.59 -24.12
N TRP A 185 14.62 -5.13 -23.69
CA TRP A 185 15.88 -5.32 -24.43
C TRP A 185 16.46 -6.72 -24.28
N LEU A 186 16.34 -7.31 -23.08
CA LEU A 186 16.87 -8.66 -22.81
C LEU A 186 15.83 -9.72 -23.18
N ALA A 187 16.33 -10.83 -23.79
CA ALA A 187 15.46 -11.95 -24.15
C ALA A 187 14.78 -12.58 -22.91
N PHE A 188 13.53 -12.99 -23.09
CA PHE A 188 12.81 -13.78 -22.08
C PHE A 188 13.41 -15.21 -22.00
N PRO A 189 13.66 -15.81 -20.83
CA PRO A 189 13.36 -15.28 -19.47
C PRO A 189 14.52 -14.50 -18.83
N ILE A 190 15.67 -14.38 -19.48
CA ILE A 190 16.93 -13.85 -18.93
C ILE A 190 16.74 -12.44 -18.35
N GLY A 191 15.97 -11.58 -19.06
CA GLY A 191 15.70 -10.22 -18.60
C GLY A 191 15.10 -10.18 -17.19
N TYR A 192 14.10 -11.03 -16.93
CA TYR A 192 13.46 -11.13 -15.61
C TYR A 192 14.40 -11.70 -14.54
N GLN A 193 15.18 -12.73 -14.88
CA GLN A 193 16.17 -13.30 -13.96
C GLN A 193 17.21 -12.26 -13.54
N VAL A 194 17.78 -11.55 -14.50
CA VAL A 194 18.75 -10.46 -14.24
C VAL A 194 18.10 -9.38 -13.36
N MET A 195 16.86 -9.00 -13.66
CA MET A 195 16.17 -7.95 -12.91
C MET A 195 15.86 -8.38 -11.47
N PHE A 196 15.43 -9.61 -11.23
CA PHE A 196 15.18 -10.14 -9.89
C PHE A 196 16.47 -10.28 -9.07
N VAL A 197 17.57 -10.72 -9.70
CA VAL A 197 18.89 -10.75 -9.05
C VAL A 197 19.38 -9.33 -8.74
N ALA A 198 19.24 -8.39 -9.67
CA ALA A 198 19.60 -6.99 -9.44
C ALA A 198 18.75 -6.36 -8.31
N ALA A 199 17.46 -6.68 -8.24
CA ALA A 199 16.59 -6.25 -7.14
C ALA A 199 17.08 -6.81 -5.80
N PHE A 200 17.50 -8.07 -5.74
CA PHE A 200 18.06 -8.66 -4.53
C PHE A 200 19.39 -7.99 -4.12
N LEU A 201 20.29 -7.73 -5.07
CA LEU A 201 21.55 -7.01 -4.80
C LEU A 201 21.27 -5.59 -4.28
N MET A 202 20.30 -4.90 -4.87
CA MET A 202 19.85 -3.58 -4.40
C MET A 202 19.29 -3.65 -2.98
N ALA A 203 18.58 -4.72 -2.66
CA ALA A 203 18.06 -4.97 -1.32
C ALA A 203 19.14 -5.27 -0.29
N LEU A 204 20.27 -5.89 -0.68
CA LEU A 204 21.41 -6.04 0.23
C LEU A 204 22.04 -4.68 0.58
N ILE A 205 22.06 -3.75 -0.37
CA ILE A 205 22.48 -2.36 -0.10
C ILE A 205 21.49 -1.68 0.83
N GLU A 206 20.18 -1.85 0.58
CA GLU A 206 19.10 -1.39 1.48
C GLU A 206 19.33 -1.83 2.92
N LEU A 207 19.60 -3.12 3.15
CA LEU A 207 19.87 -3.69 4.47
C LEU A 207 21.15 -3.12 5.13
N ARG A 208 22.21 -2.93 4.34
CA ARG A 208 23.44 -2.27 4.82
C ARG A 208 23.16 -0.86 5.32
N ILE A 209 22.40 -0.08 4.54
CA ILE A 209 22.02 1.29 4.88
C ILE A 209 21.15 1.30 6.13
N PHE A 210 20.12 0.43 6.22
CA PHE A 210 19.28 0.32 7.38
C PHE A 210 20.07 -0.02 8.66
N ASN A 211 21.09 -0.88 8.53
CA ASN A 211 21.98 -1.21 9.65
C ASN A 211 22.79 -0.03 10.20
N MET A 212 22.95 1.05 9.43
CA MET A 212 23.67 2.25 9.86
C MET A 212 22.78 3.17 10.74
N ILE A 213 21.49 2.92 10.86
CA ILE A 213 20.61 3.67 11.75
C ILE A 213 21.00 3.35 13.19
N ASP A 214 21.22 4.38 14.00
CA ASP A 214 21.56 4.26 15.40
C ASP A 214 20.26 4.07 16.21
N GLU A 215 20.10 2.87 16.82
CA GLU A 215 18.94 2.53 17.65
C GLU A 215 19.04 3.13 19.07
N ASP A 216 20.25 3.32 19.56
CA ASP A 216 20.51 3.83 20.92
C ASP A 216 20.37 5.37 21.01
N ALA A 217 20.29 6.05 19.86
CA ALA A 217 20.00 7.49 19.78
C ALA A 217 18.49 7.82 20.01
N ALA A 218 17.66 6.84 20.31
CA ALA A 218 16.27 7.08 20.69
C ALA A 218 16.23 7.72 22.08
N PRO A 219 15.54 8.86 22.30
CA PRO A 219 15.29 9.34 23.64
C PRO A 219 14.61 8.21 24.44
N ALA A 220 15.05 8.01 25.67
CA ALA A 220 14.48 7.03 26.58
C ALA A 220 12.98 7.31 26.72
N GLN A 221 12.17 6.71 25.87
CA GLN A 221 10.73 6.77 26.06
C GLN A 221 10.44 6.00 27.34
N PRO A 222 9.63 6.56 28.25
CA PRO A 222 9.13 5.79 29.37
C PRO A 222 8.59 4.48 28.79
N PRO A 223 8.86 3.34 29.42
CA PRO A 223 8.35 2.07 28.94
C PRO A 223 6.86 2.27 28.69
N VAL A 224 6.43 2.09 27.44
CA VAL A 224 5.00 2.04 27.13
C VAL A 224 4.45 1.06 28.16
N PRO A 225 3.52 1.44 29.02
CA PRO A 225 3.01 0.52 30.02
C PRO A 225 2.71 -0.76 29.27
N ARG A 226 3.47 -1.82 29.54
CA ARG A 226 3.09 -3.16 29.08
C ARG A 226 1.70 -3.27 29.64
N GLY A 227 0.67 -3.13 28.79
CA GLY A 227 -0.68 -3.30 29.23
C GLY A 227 -0.62 -4.54 30.08
N GLU A 228 -0.85 -4.37 31.39
CA GLU A 228 -0.82 -5.49 32.33
C GLU A 228 -1.51 -6.63 31.63
N PRO A 229 -0.93 -7.83 31.57
CA PRO A 229 -1.68 -8.98 31.13
C PRO A 229 -2.92 -8.92 32.02
N ALA A 230 -4.08 -8.60 31.44
CA ALA A 230 -5.32 -8.45 32.18
C ALA A 230 -5.37 -9.64 33.15
N GLU A 231 -5.09 -9.38 34.42
CA GLU A 231 -5.23 -10.33 35.51
C GLU A 231 -6.71 -10.66 35.63
N GLY A 232 -7.11 -11.56 34.84
CA GLY A 232 -8.41 -12.14 34.71
C GLY A 232 -8.30 -13.24 33.67
N ARG A 233 -8.48 -14.48 34.08
CA ARG A 233 -8.54 -15.71 33.28
C ARG A 233 -8.75 -15.41 31.80
N ALA A 234 -7.77 -15.77 30.97
CA ALA A 234 -7.79 -15.53 29.55
C ALA A 234 -9.12 -16.03 28.97
N ALA A 235 -10.07 -15.12 28.81
CA ALA A 235 -11.32 -15.44 28.11
C ALA A 235 -10.95 -16.07 26.77
N PRO A 236 -11.63 -17.13 26.32
CA PRO A 236 -11.40 -17.75 25.02
C PRO A 236 -11.28 -16.68 23.95
N LEU A 237 -10.40 -16.90 22.98
CA LEU A 237 -10.15 -15.93 21.90
C LEU A 237 -11.46 -15.45 21.24
N MET A 238 -12.43 -16.35 21.13
CA MET A 238 -13.78 -16.10 20.59
C MET A 238 -14.56 -15.09 21.42
N ASP A 239 -14.50 -15.17 22.75
CA ASP A 239 -15.22 -14.25 23.63
C ASP A 239 -14.61 -12.84 23.58
N ARG A 240 -13.29 -12.73 23.48
CA ARG A 240 -12.61 -11.45 23.26
C ARG A 240 -12.97 -10.85 21.92
N VAL A 241 -13.03 -11.64 20.85
CA VAL A 241 -13.48 -11.19 19.52
C VAL A 241 -14.95 -10.76 19.58
N GLY A 242 -15.80 -11.52 20.26
CA GLY A 242 -17.22 -11.18 20.45
C GLY A 242 -17.41 -9.84 21.19
N GLN A 243 -16.69 -9.63 22.31
CA GLN A 243 -16.73 -8.38 23.07
C GLN A 243 -16.24 -7.19 22.22
N ARG A 244 -15.14 -7.36 21.48
CA ARG A 244 -14.62 -6.32 20.60
C ARG A 244 -15.56 -5.99 19.43
N LEU A 245 -16.24 -6.98 18.89
CA LEU A 245 -17.26 -6.75 17.85
C LEU A 245 -18.49 -6.02 18.42
N ALA A 246 -18.88 -6.29 19.67
CA ALA A 246 -19.92 -5.54 20.36
C ALA A 246 -19.52 -4.07 20.55
N GLU A 247 -18.30 -3.79 21.04
CA GLU A 247 -17.77 -2.41 21.16
C GLU A 247 -17.80 -1.66 19.82
N VAL A 248 -17.45 -2.34 18.71
CA VAL A 248 -17.49 -1.75 17.37
C VAL A 248 -18.93 -1.46 16.94
N ARG A 249 -19.87 -2.36 17.24
CA ARG A 249 -21.29 -2.21 16.91
C ARG A 249 -21.92 -0.97 17.56
N ASP A 250 -21.45 -0.60 18.73
CA ASP A 250 -21.93 0.58 19.49
C ASP A 250 -21.40 1.91 18.91
N GLN A 251 -20.57 1.85 17.84
CA GLN A 251 -20.06 3.01 17.12
C GLN A 251 -20.65 3.11 15.70
N PRO A 252 -21.89 3.58 15.54
CA PRO A 252 -22.61 3.51 14.26
C PRO A 252 -21.94 4.34 13.15
N LYS A 253 -21.28 5.45 13.50
CA LYS A 253 -20.53 6.27 12.55
C LYS A 253 -19.38 5.46 11.94
N PHE A 254 -18.58 4.80 12.77
CA PHE A 254 -17.47 3.97 12.32
C PHE A 254 -17.95 2.76 11.50
N VAL A 255 -18.99 2.06 11.95
CA VAL A 255 -19.54 0.88 11.24
C VAL A 255 -20.04 1.26 9.85
N ARG A 256 -20.80 2.36 9.74
CA ARG A 256 -21.27 2.86 8.42
C ARG A 256 -20.10 3.17 7.49
N TYR A 257 -19.08 3.83 8.01
CA TYR A 257 -17.87 4.17 7.24
C TYR A 257 -17.12 2.92 6.78
N VAL A 258 -16.93 1.91 7.64
CA VAL A 258 -16.28 0.64 7.30
C VAL A 258 -17.03 -0.11 6.21
N LEU A 259 -18.36 -0.24 6.35
CA LEU A 259 -19.19 -0.95 5.36
C LEU A 259 -19.16 -0.26 3.99
N ALA A 260 -19.29 1.07 3.95
CA ALA A 260 -19.18 1.80 2.69
C ALA A 260 -17.79 1.68 2.07
N SER A 261 -16.74 1.75 2.90
CA SER A 261 -15.37 1.55 2.42
C SER A 261 -15.16 0.14 1.88
N MET A 262 -15.69 -0.91 2.53
CA MET A 262 -15.63 -2.29 2.01
C MET A 262 -16.28 -2.41 0.64
N LEU A 263 -17.49 -1.88 0.48
CA LEU A 263 -18.21 -1.89 -0.80
C LEU A 263 -17.45 -1.10 -1.89
N PHE A 264 -16.92 0.06 -1.51
CA PHE A 264 -16.11 0.87 -2.42
C PHE A 264 -14.82 0.14 -2.83
N TYR A 265 -14.07 -0.42 -1.88
CA TYR A 265 -12.84 -1.17 -2.18
C TYR A 265 -13.12 -2.42 -3.01
N LEU A 266 -14.25 -3.11 -2.74
CA LEU A 266 -14.68 -4.23 -3.56
C LEU A 266 -14.87 -3.78 -5.02
N ALA A 267 -15.69 -2.75 -5.25
CA ALA A 267 -15.95 -2.20 -6.58
C ALA A 267 -14.67 -1.64 -7.24
N TRP A 268 -13.78 -1.05 -6.46
CA TRP A 268 -12.53 -0.46 -6.95
C TRP A 268 -11.54 -1.52 -7.43
N GLN A 269 -11.44 -2.65 -6.70
CA GLN A 269 -10.40 -3.66 -6.95
C GLN A 269 -10.84 -4.76 -7.92
N ILE A 270 -12.14 -4.94 -8.18
CA ILE A 270 -12.66 -5.90 -9.18
C ILE A 270 -11.91 -5.80 -10.52
N PRO A 271 -11.73 -4.64 -11.15
CA PRO A 271 -11.10 -4.55 -12.46
C PRO A 271 -9.55 -4.59 -12.44
N TRP A 272 -8.90 -4.69 -11.29
CA TRP A 272 -7.43 -4.66 -11.24
C TRP A 272 -6.75 -5.74 -12.10
N PRO A 273 -7.11 -7.03 -11.99
CA PRO A 273 -6.54 -8.05 -12.87
C PRO A 273 -6.96 -7.84 -14.33
N LEU A 274 -8.16 -7.31 -14.59
CA LEU A 274 -8.66 -7.05 -15.94
C LEU A 274 -7.81 -5.99 -16.65
N PHE A 275 -7.38 -4.94 -15.95
CA PHE A 275 -6.50 -3.93 -16.52
C PHE A 275 -5.20 -4.54 -17.03
N SER A 276 -4.53 -5.36 -16.21
CA SER A 276 -3.29 -6.02 -16.62
C SER A 276 -3.50 -7.00 -17.77
N LEU A 277 -4.59 -7.78 -17.71
CA LEU A 277 -4.95 -8.73 -18.78
C LEU A 277 -5.24 -7.99 -20.10
N TYR A 278 -6.02 -6.92 -20.07
CA TYR A 278 -6.38 -6.11 -21.24
C TYR A 278 -5.16 -5.44 -21.85
N GLN A 279 -4.33 -4.78 -21.02
CA GLN A 279 -3.09 -4.14 -21.46
C GLN A 279 -2.19 -5.11 -22.22
N VAL A 280 -2.00 -6.33 -21.72
CA VAL A 280 -1.06 -7.28 -22.30
C VAL A 280 -1.69 -8.09 -23.43
N LYS A 281 -2.91 -8.63 -23.25
CA LYS A 281 -3.52 -9.55 -24.22
C LYS A 281 -4.20 -8.83 -25.39
N VAL A 282 -4.76 -7.65 -25.15
CA VAL A 282 -5.54 -6.91 -26.15
C VAL A 282 -4.74 -5.74 -26.74
N LEU A 283 -4.13 -4.94 -25.87
CA LEU A 283 -3.35 -3.77 -26.32
C LEU A 283 -1.87 -4.09 -26.59
N HIS A 284 -1.43 -5.33 -26.33
CA HIS A 284 -0.06 -5.81 -26.57
C HIS A 284 1.02 -4.96 -25.85
N ALA A 285 0.73 -4.51 -24.63
CA ALA A 285 1.67 -3.75 -23.82
C ALA A 285 2.88 -4.58 -23.47
N ASN A 286 4.07 -4.02 -23.70
CA ASN A 286 5.34 -4.54 -23.21
C ASN A 286 5.71 -3.91 -21.85
N ASN A 287 6.89 -4.27 -21.30
CA ASN A 287 7.32 -3.77 -19.99
C ASN A 287 7.56 -2.25 -20.01
N THR A 288 8.06 -1.70 -21.10
CA THR A 288 8.23 -0.24 -21.28
C THR A 288 6.89 0.48 -21.17
N TRP A 289 5.82 -0.06 -21.76
CA TRP A 289 4.48 0.52 -21.63
C TRP A 289 3.95 0.51 -20.22
N VAL A 290 4.16 -0.58 -19.46
CA VAL A 290 3.79 -0.61 -18.04
C VAL A 290 4.51 0.49 -17.26
N SER A 291 5.78 0.73 -17.59
CA SER A 291 6.56 1.82 -16.98
C SER A 291 6.01 3.20 -17.34
N ILE A 292 5.64 3.42 -18.60
CA ILE A 292 5.02 4.68 -19.06
C ILE A 292 3.67 4.91 -18.35
N LEU A 293 2.84 3.89 -18.26
CA LEU A 293 1.55 3.97 -17.56
C LEU A 293 1.72 4.33 -16.09
N ASN A 294 2.73 3.77 -15.44
CA ASN A 294 3.08 4.08 -14.04
C ASN A 294 3.59 5.53 -13.90
N LEU A 295 4.45 5.98 -14.82
CA LEU A 295 4.94 7.36 -14.85
C LEU A 295 3.79 8.36 -15.00
N MET A 296 2.87 8.13 -15.94
CA MET A 296 1.72 9.00 -16.15
C MET A 296 0.82 9.06 -14.91
N ASN A 297 0.56 7.92 -14.29
CA ASN A 297 -0.21 7.85 -13.04
C ASN A 297 0.46 8.63 -11.90
N THR A 298 1.77 8.43 -11.71
CA THR A 298 2.54 9.15 -10.68
C THR A 298 2.56 10.65 -10.94
N GLY A 299 2.79 11.07 -12.18
CA GLY A 299 2.76 12.48 -12.58
C GLY A 299 1.40 13.14 -12.29
N GLY A 300 0.32 12.45 -12.65
CA GLY A 300 -1.03 12.89 -12.33
C GLY A 300 -1.29 13.01 -10.83
N SER A 301 -0.82 12.04 -10.04
CA SER A 301 -0.96 12.06 -8.59
C SER A 301 -0.28 13.28 -7.95
N LEU A 302 0.92 13.64 -8.41
CA LEU A 302 1.64 14.82 -7.90
C LEU A 302 0.87 16.12 -8.12
N ILE A 303 0.25 16.28 -9.32
CA ILE A 303 -0.59 17.44 -9.64
C ILE A 303 -1.88 17.41 -8.81
N GLY A 304 -2.49 16.24 -8.67
CA GLY A 304 -3.77 16.05 -7.99
C GLY A 304 -3.73 16.36 -6.50
N TYR A 305 -2.64 16.06 -5.79
CA TYR A 305 -2.56 16.29 -4.34
C TYR A 305 -2.85 17.74 -3.95
N GLY A 306 -2.24 18.72 -4.62
CA GLY A 306 -2.47 20.13 -4.33
C GLY A 306 -3.93 20.56 -4.53
N PHE A 307 -4.55 20.10 -5.62
CA PHE A 307 -5.94 20.37 -5.94
C PHE A 307 -6.91 19.79 -4.87
N TRP A 308 -6.73 18.53 -4.48
CA TRP A 308 -7.61 17.87 -3.52
C TRP A 308 -7.46 18.38 -2.09
N VAL A 309 -6.25 18.81 -1.68
CA VAL A 309 -6.05 19.49 -0.38
C VAL A 309 -6.90 20.75 -0.31
N GLY A 310 -6.94 21.57 -1.38
CA GLY A 310 -7.77 22.77 -1.43
C GLY A 310 -9.27 22.47 -1.34
N ILE A 311 -9.75 21.42 -2.00
CA ILE A 311 -11.15 20.98 -1.91
C ILE A 311 -11.47 20.48 -0.50
N MET A 312 -10.58 19.71 0.11
CA MET A 312 -10.76 19.15 1.44
C MET A 312 -10.87 20.24 2.52
N GLN A 313 -10.06 21.29 2.42
CA GLN A 313 -10.12 22.44 3.34
C GLN A 313 -11.46 23.19 3.25
N LYS A 314 -12.08 23.24 2.05
CA LYS A 314 -13.35 23.95 1.82
C LYS A 314 -14.59 23.12 2.18
N HIS A 315 -14.58 21.81 1.90
CA HIS A 315 -15.78 20.98 1.93
C HIS A 315 -15.73 19.86 2.98
N GLY A 316 -14.59 19.69 3.67
CA GLY A 316 -14.38 18.60 4.63
C GLY A 316 -14.06 17.26 3.97
N ASN A 317 -13.74 16.26 4.81
CA ASN A 317 -13.19 15.00 4.37
C ASN A 317 -14.21 14.10 3.64
N LEU A 318 -15.43 13.94 4.18
CA LEU A 318 -16.45 13.07 3.59
C LEU A 318 -16.99 13.57 2.25
N LYS A 319 -17.19 14.89 2.09
CA LYS A 319 -17.59 15.46 0.79
C LYS A 319 -16.49 15.32 -0.24
N THR A 320 -15.23 15.59 0.16
CA THR A 320 -14.09 15.40 -0.72
C THR A 320 -13.91 13.93 -1.13
N LEU A 321 -14.18 13.00 -0.21
CA LEU A 321 -14.18 11.57 -0.49
C LEU A 321 -15.20 11.22 -1.57
N PHE A 322 -16.44 11.70 -1.45
CA PHE A 322 -17.43 11.50 -2.50
C PHE A 322 -17.01 12.15 -3.83
N TYR A 323 -16.55 13.40 -3.81
CA TYR A 323 -16.11 14.10 -5.03
C TYR A 323 -14.94 13.42 -5.75
N SER A 324 -14.01 12.83 -5.02
CA SER A 324 -12.90 12.10 -5.62
C SER A 324 -13.30 10.70 -6.09
N THR A 325 -14.10 9.97 -5.31
CA THR A 325 -14.47 8.59 -5.63
C THR A 325 -15.45 8.48 -6.79
N ILE A 326 -16.33 9.49 -6.98
CA ILE A 326 -17.31 9.44 -8.05
C ILE A 326 -16.67 9.41 -9.44
N TRP A 327 -15.49 9.99 -9.62
CA TRP A 327 -14.79 10.01 -10.90
C TRP A 327 -14.01 8.72 -11.22
N ILE A 328 -13.85 7.81 -10.26
CA ILE A 328 -13.09 6.55 -10.47
C ILE A 328 -13.74 5.64 -11.52
N PHE A 329 -15.03 5.77 -11.78
CA PHE A 329 -15.72 4.98 -12.81
C PHE A 329 -15.17 5.24 -14.23
N ILE A 330 -14.59 6.42 -14.46
CA ILE A 330 -14.00 6.78 -15.76
C ILE A 330 -12.88 5.79 -16.13
N VAL A 331 -12.14 5.24 -15.17
CA VAL A 331 -11.02 4.35 -15.45
C VAL A 331 -11.46 3.10 -16.22
N PRO A 332 -12.36 2.24 -15.69
CA PRO A 332 -12.83 1.09 -16.47
C PRO A 332 -13.63 1.51 -17.72
N LEU A 333 -14.32 2.66 -17.69
CA LEU A 333 -15.01 3.17 -18.87
C LEU A 333 -14.04 3.45 -20.02
N VAL A 334 -12.90 4.10 -19.74
CA VAL A 334 -11.87 4.34 -20.76
C VAL A 334 -11.32 3.03 -21.31
N TYR A 335 -11.06 2.03 -20.44
CA TYR A 335 -10.59 0.73 -20.90
C TYR A 335 -11.63 -0.01 -21.77
N ALA A 336 -12.94 0.16 -21.52
CA ALA A 336 -14.00 -0.45 -22.31
C ALA A 336 -13.98 -0.01 -23.79
N PHE A 337 -13.51 1.23 -24.06
CA PHE A 337 -13.51 1.83 -25.39
C PHE A 337 -12.12 2.13 -25.94
N SER A 338 -11.06 1.91 -25.18
CA SER A 338 -9.70 2.21 -25.64
C SER A 338 -9.11 1.07 -26.47
N HIS A 339 -8.66 1.42 -27.67
CA HIS A 339 -7.93 0.52 -28.57
C HIS A 339 -6.45 0.88 -28.71
N SER A 340 -5.97 1.85 -27.93
CA SER A 340 -4.60 2.37 -27.98
C SER A 340 -4.00 2.55 -26.60
N LEU A 341 -2.73 2.13 -26.45
CA LEU A 341 -1.97 2.35 -25.22
C LEU A 341 -1.74 3.85 -24.92
N TRP A 342 -1.66 4.69 -25.94
CA TRP A 342 -1.53 6.14 -25.75
C TRP A 342 -2.77 6.74 -25.09
N THR A 343 -3.97 6.31 -25.52
CA THR A 343 -5.22 6.74 -24.88
C THR A 343 -5.21 6.36 -23.39
N VAL A 344 -4.86 5.12 -23.09
CA VAL A 344 -4.77 4.64 -21.70
C VAL A 344 -3.71 5.42 -20.92
N ALA A 345 -2.55 5.74 -21.52
CA ALA A 345 -1.48 6.49 -20.86
C ALA A 345 -1.90 7.92 -20.49
N ILE A 346 -2.53 8.64 -21.41
CA ILE A 346 -3.04 9.99 -21.16
C ILE A 346 -4.09 9.97 -20.04
N PHE A 347 -5.03 9.03 -20.10
CA PHE A 347 -6.03 8.88 -19.04
C PHE A 347 -5.46 8.39 -17.72
N ASN A 348 -4.34 7.66 -17.71
CA ASN A 348 -3.65 7.31 -16.47
C ASN A 348 -3.12 8.53 -15.71
N MET A 349 -2.77 9.61 -16.39
CA MET A 349 -2.43 10.88 -15.72
C MET A 349 -3.64 11.46 -14.98
N LEU A 350 -4.83 11.47 -15.62
CA LEU A 350 -6.07 11.87 -14.96
C LEU A 350 -6.43 10.92 -13.80
N THR A 351 -6.28 9.62 -14.03
CA THR A 351 -6.49 8.58 -13.01
C THR A 351 -5.62 8.82 -11.78
N GLY A 352 -4.34 9.14 -11.97
CA GLY A 352 -3.43 9.47 -10.88
C GLY A 352 -3.89 10.68 -10.08
N ALA A 353 -4.33 11.74 -10.76
CA ALA A 353 -4.87 12.93 -10.12
C ALA A 353 -6.14 12.62 -9.29
N ILE A 354 -7.03 11.77 -9.79
CA ILE A 354 -8.22 11.32 -9.05
C ILE A 354 -7.80 10.47 -7.84
N PHE A 355 -6.89 9.51 -8.01
CA PHE A 355 -6.45 8.60 -6.95
C PHE A 355 -5.76 9.32 -5.79
N SER A 356 -5.04 10.41 -6.05
CA SER A 356 -4.44 11.21 -4.99
C SER A 356 -5.50 11.78 -4.04
N GLY A 357 -6.63 12.24 -4.57
CA GLY A 357 -7.78 12.71 -3.77
C GLY A 357 -8.44 11.59 -2.99
N VAL A 358 -8.66 10.45 -3.63
CA VAL A 358 -9.26 9.27 -2.96
C VAL A 358 -8.41 8.81 -1.78
N ASN A 359 -7.11 8.62 -1.99
CA ASN A 359 -6.20 8.16 -0.95
C ASN A 359 -6.15 9.14 0.24
N LEU A 360 -6.08 10.43 -0.07
CA LEU A 360 -6.06 11.48 0.95
C LEU A 360 -7.37 11.52 1.74
N ALA A 361 -8.51 11.50 1.04
CA ALA A 361 -9.83 11.63 1.67
C ALA A 361 -10.22 10.36 2.44
N LEU A 362 -9.92 9.16 1.94
CA LEU A 362 -10.17 7.90 2.65
C LEU A 362 -9.45 7.88 4.00
N PHE A 363 -8.18 8.26 4.04
CA PHE A 363 -7.43 8.22 5.29
C PHE A 363 -7.95 9.25 6.29
N ASN A 364 -8.21 10.48 5.87
CA ASN A 364 -8.70 11.53 6.77
C ASN A 364 -10.13 11.24 7.25
N ALA A 365 -11.02 10.76 6.38
CA ALA A 365 -12.37 10.36 6.78
C ALA A 365 -12.37 9.15 7.75
N LEU A 366 -11.42 8.20 7.59
CA LEU A 366 -11.21 7.13 8.55
C LEU A 366 -10.87 7.69 9.94
N LEU A 367 -9.94 8.66 10.00
CA LEU A 367 -9.55 9.26 11.27
C LEU A 367 -10.69 10.02 11.95
N GLU A 368 -11.60 10.64 11.18
CA GLU A 368 -12.79 11.31 11.71
C GLU A 368 -13.90 10.33 12.16
N ALA A 369 -14.03 9.20 11.45
CA ALA A 369 -15.01 8.17 11.79
C ALA A 369 -14.59 7.32 13.00
N THR A 370 -13.30 7.35 13.34
CA THR A 370 -12.71 6.52 14.39
C THR A 370 -12.84 7.21 15.74
N PRO A 371 -13.36 6.55 16.80
CA PRO A 371 -13.37 7.07 18.15
C PRO A 371 -11.95 7.42 18.65
N ASP A 372 -11.82 8.43 19.50
CA ASP A 372 -10.54 8.84 20.07
C ASP A 372 -9.98 7.78 21.04
N THR A 373 -10.86 7.02 21.66
CA THR A 373 -10.48 5.88 22.52
C THR A 373 -10.11 4.67 21.67
N ASN A 374 -8.96 4.04 21.93
CA ASN A 374 -8.50 2.83 21.23
C ASN A 374 -8.35 2.99 19.69
N LYS A 375 -8.03 4.18 19.20
CA LYS A 375 -7.96 4.56 17.79
C LYS A 375 -7.19 3.55 16.93
N THR A 376 -6.06 3.02 17.44
CA THR A 376 -5.24 2.02 16.75
C THR A 376 -6.00 0.72 16.48
N SER A 377 -6.82 0.25 17.44
CA SER A 377 -7.62 -0.96 17.28
C SER A 377 -8.70 -0.80 16.21
N TYR A 378 -9.39 0.35 16.18
CA TYR A 378 -10.39 0.64 15.15
C TYR A 378 -9.77 0.72 13.74
N ILE A 379 -8.59 1.36 13.60
CA ILE A 379 -7.86 1.37 12.32
C ILE A 379 -7.48 -0.06 11.90
N ALA A 380 -7.10 -0.93 12.84
CA ALA A 380 -6.81 -2.33 12.54
C ALA A 380 -8.06 -3.09 12.06
N TYR A 381 -9.23 -2.86 12.67
CA TYR A 381 -10.50 -3.46 12.22
C TYR A 381 -10.87 -2.99 10.81
N TYR A 382 -10.72 -1.69 10.54
CA TYR A 382 -10.91 -1.14 9.20
C TYR A 382 -9.99 -1.80 8.17
N ASN A 383 -8.69 -1.88 8.45
CA ASN A 383 -7.72 -2.50 7.55
C ASN A 383 -8.04 -3.98 7.29
N THR A 384 -8.47 -4.71 8.32
CA THR A 384 -8.90 -6.10 8.18
C THR A 384 -10.12 -6.21 7.26
N ALA A 385 -11.11 -5.36 7.46
CA ALA A 385 -12.34 -5.33 6.66
C ALA A 385 -12.05 -5.03 5.17
N VAL A 386 -11.24 -4.01 4.87
CA VAL A 386 -10.91 -3.68 3.48
C VAL A 386 -9.97 -4.73 2.83
N THR A 387 -9.18 -5.43 3.63
CA THR A 387 -8.36 -6.55 3.13
C THR A 387 -9.22 -7.71 2.63
N ILE A 388 -10.37 -7.97 3.28
CA ILE A 388 -11.34 -8.98 2.78
C ILE A 388 -11.82 -8.60 1.36
N SER A 389 -12.10 -7.33 1.10
CA SER A 389 -12.44 -6.86 -0.25
C SER A 389 -11.29 -7.12 -1.24
N ALA A 390 -10.04 -6.90 -0.82
CA ALA A 390 -8.86 -7.16 -1.66
C ALA A 390 -8.65 -8.65 -2.01
N ILE A 391 -9.14 -9.56 -1.17
CA ILE A 391 -9.11 -11.00 -1.42
C ILE A 391 -10.16 -11.39 -2.46
N ILE A 392 -11.37 -10.91 -2.31
CA ILE A 392 -12.53 -11.36 -3.09
C ILE A 392 -12.62 -10.65 -4.45
N ALA A 393 -12.37 -9.35 -4.49
CA ALA A 393 -12.60 -8.52 -5.66
C ALA A 393 -11.86 -8.97 -6.94
N PRO A 394 -10.55 -9.31 -6.90
CA PRO A 394 -9.85 -9.75 -8.11
C PRO A 394 -10.43 -11.03 -8.71
N MET A 395 -10.92 -11.94 -7.86
CA MET A 395 -11.54 -13.20 -8.32
C MET A 395 -12.88 -12.94 -9.01
N ILE A 396 -13.70 -12.04 -8.45
CA ILE A 396 -14.94 -11.59 -9.11
C ILE A 396 -14.61 -10.97 -10.47
N GLY A 397 -13.57 -10.12 -10.53
CA GLY A 397 -13.17 -9.47 -11.78
C GLY A 397 -12.86 -10.45 -12.90
N VAL A 398 -12.07 -11.49 -12.61
CA VAL A 398 -11.75 -12.52 -13.60
C VAL A 398 -12.98 -13.37 -13.91
N GLY A 399 -13.80 -13.72 -12.91
CA GLY A 399 -15.06 -14.44 -13.13
C GLY A 399 -16.00 -13.70 -14.09
N LEU A 400 -16.03 -12.37 -14.11
CA LEU A 400 -16.81 -11.61 -15.10
C LEU A 400 -16.34 -11.89 -16.54
N LEU A 401 -15.03 -12.12 -16.76
CA LEU A 401 -14.52 -12.44 -18.09
C LEU A 401 -14.91 -13.83 -18.59
N ASP A 402 -15.28 -14.76 -17.70
CA ASP A 402 -15.73 -16.08 -18.09
C ASP A 402 -17.17 -16.05 -18.65
N PHE A 403 -17.95 -15.02 -18.29
CA PHE A 403 -19.34 -14.84 -18.73
C PHE A 403 -19.53 -13.77 -19.80
N MET A 404 -18.58 -12.82 -19.92
CA MET A 404 -18.71 -11.69 -20.84
C MET A 404 -17.34 -11.25 -21.38
N ASN A 405 -17.35 -10.46 -22.47
CA ASN A 405 -16.12 -9.88 -23.02
C ASN A 405 -15.56 -8.74 -22.14
N TYR A 406 -14.34 -8.29 -22.42
CA TYR A 406 -13.67 -7.19 -21.69
C TYR A 406 -14.52 -5.92 -21.63
N GLN A 407 -15.17 -5.55 -22.73
CA GLN A 407 -15.95 -4.31 -22.83
C GLN A 407 -17.10 -4.30 -21.81
N TRP A 408 -17.92 -5.35 -21.78
CA TRP A 408 -19.02 -5.48 -20.84
C TRP A 408 -18.52 -5.61 -19.41
N ALA A 409 -17.45 -6.36 -19.18
CA ALA A 409 -16.85 -6.49 -17.85
C ALA A 409 -16.41 -5.13 -17.29
N PHE A 410 -15.77 -4.29 -18.12
CA PHE A 410 -15.40 -2.94 -17.71
C PHE A 410 -16.60 -2.01 -17.48
N LEU A 411 -17.67 -2.13 -18.31
CA LEU A 411 -18.90 -1.35 -18.09
C LEU A 411 -19.59 -1.72 -16.76
N VAL A 412 -19.66 -3.02 -16.43
CA VAL A 412 -20.15 -3.48 -15.13
C VAL A 412 -19.28 -2.93 -14.00
N CYS A 413 -17.95 -3.00 -14.13
CA CYS A 413 -17.04 -2.43 -13.15
C CYS A 413 -17.22 -0.91 -12.98
N ALA A 414 -17.48 -0.17 -14.07
CA ALA A 414 -17.77 1.26 -14.02
C ALA A 414 -19.06 1.53 -13.22
N ALA A 415 -20.13 0.79 -13.47
CA ALA A 415 -21.38 0.90 -12.74
C ALA A 415 -21.21 0.57 -11.24
N LEU A 416 -20.49 -0.50 -10.92
CA LEU A 416 -20.21 -0.87 -9.52
C LEU A 416 -19.40 0.23 -8.79
N ARG A 417 -18.45 0.89 -9.46
CA ARG A 417 -17.69 2.01 -8.88
C ARG A 417 -18.57 3.23 -8.58
N ILE A 418 -19.55 3.52 -9.43
CA ILE A 418 -20.53 4.58 -9.16
C ILE A 418 -21.34 4.21 -7.91
N ILE A 419 -21.81 2.98 -7.81
CA ILE A 419 -22.56 2.50 -6.63
C ILE A 419 -21.71 2.62 -5.37
N GLY A 420 -20.44 2.18 -5.42
CA GLY A 420 -19.50 2.32 -4.30
C GLY A 420 -19.28 3.77 -3.86
N ALA A 421 -19.17 4.70 -4.81
CA ALA A 421 -19.02 6.12 -4.51
C ALA A 421 -20.31 6.72 -3.90
N LEU A 422 -21.48 6.31 -4.37
CA LEU A 422 -22.77 6.76 -3.83
C LEU A 422 -22.99 6.34 -2.37
N CYS A 423 -22.35 5.26 -1.90
CA CYS A 423 -22.38 4.88 -0.48
C CYS A 423 -21.80 5.99 0.41
N PHE A 424 -20.72 6.66 -0.03
CA PHE A 424 -20.15 7.79 0.72
C PHE A 424 -21.07 9.03 0.70
N LEU A 425 -21.77 9.28 -0.40
CA LEU A 425 -22.78 10.34 -0.44
C LEU A 425 -23.93 10.08 0.55
N LEU A 426 -24.37 8.83 0.66
CA LEU A 426 -25.43 8.44 1.60
C LEU A 426 -24.97 8.67 3.05
N ILE A 427 -23.74 8.28 3.41
CA ILE A 427 -23.20 8.52 4.75
C ILE A 427 -23.13 10.02 5.04
N ASN A 428 -22.60 10.81 4.11
CA ASN A 428 -22.49 12.26 4.28
C ASN A 428 -23.88 12.88 4.56
N LYS A 429 -24.92 12.51 3.81
CA LYS A 429 -26.27 12.97 4.03
C LYS A 429 -26.87 12.52 5.38
N LEU A 430 -26.54 11.33 5.84
CA LEU A 430 -26.97 10.83 7.15
C LEU A 430 -26.30 11.63 8.28
N GLU A 431 -25.01 11.89 8.19
CA GLU A 431 -24.30 12.70 9.20
C GLU A 431 -24.80 14.15 9.24
N GLU A 432 -25.08 14.77 8.09
CA GLU A 432 -25.69 16.11 8.03
C GLU A 432 -27.06 16.16 8.69
N ARG A 433 -27.90 15.14 8.51
CA ARG A 433 -29.23 15.03 9.15
C ARG A 433 -29.12 14.83 10.67
N GLU A 434 -28.18 14.00 11.12
CA GLU A 434 -27.93 13.77 12.55
C GLU A 434 -27.42 15.05 13.24
N ALA A 435 -26.51 15.77 12.61
CA ALA A 435 -26.00 17.06 13.09
C ALA A 435 -27.12 18.13 13.17
N GLY A 436 -27.99 18.20 12.16
CA GLY A 436 -29.14 19.13 12.16
C GLY A 436 -30.16 18.82 13.27
N ARG A 437 -30.43 17.54 13.54
CA ARG A 437 -31.33 17.13 14.66
C ARG A 437 -30.72 17.43 16.03
N GLY A 438 -29.40 17.21 16.20
CA GLY A 438 -28.69 17.52 17.44
C GLY A 438 -28.63 19.03 17.73
N GLY A 439 -28.50 19.87 16.68
CA GLY A 439 -28.58 21.32 16.79
C GLY A 439 -29.95 21.84 17.21
N ALA A 440 -31.03 21.32 16.59
CA ALA A 440 -32.40 21.68 16.92
C ALA A 440 -32.77 21.27 18.37
N ALA A 441 -32.32 20.10 18.84
CA ALA A 441 -32.55 19.65 20.21
C ALA A 441 -31.83 20.54 21.26
N LYS A 442 -30.65 21.01 20.98
CA LYS A 442 -29.91 21.94 21.87
C LYS A 442 -30.55 23.31 21.93
N THR A 443 -31.08 23.81 20.83
CA THR A 443 -31.74 25.11 20.76
C THR A 443 -33.11 25.05 21.52
N CYS A 444 -33.85 23.97 21.42
CA CYS A 444 -35.07 23.76 22.22
C CYS A 444 -34.80 23.61 23.74
N ALA A 445 -33.66 22.97 24.11
CA ALA A 445 -33.30 22.82 25.53
C ALA A 445 -32.75 24.11 26.16
N GLN A 446 -32.31 25.08 25.37
CA GLN A 446 -31.86 26.40 25.85
C GLN A 446 -33.00 27.43 25.90
N SER A 447 -34.15 27.14 25.25
CA SER A 447 -35.34 28.00 25.23
C SER A 447 -36.44 27.54 26.20
N ALA A 448 -36.24 26.43 26.90
CA ALA A 448 -37.07 25.92 28.00
C ALA A 448 -36.37 26.14 29.35
#